data_9948f8195fe1857222c3064c7ee978fa
#
_entry.id   9948f8195fe1857222c3064c7ee978fa
#
_cell.length_a   1.000
_cell.length_b   1.000
_cell.length_c   1.000
_cell.angle_alpha   90.00
_cell.angle_beta   90.00
_cell.angle_gamma   90.00
#
_symmetry.space_group_name_H-M   'P 1'
#
loop_
_entity.id
_entity.type
_entity.pdbx_description
1 polymer ?
#
loop_
_entity_poly.entity_id
_entity_poly.type
_entity_poly.pdbx_seq_one_letter_code
_entity_poly.pdbx_strand_id
1 'polypeptide(L)'
;MLLDKALKMSKYHFNHIEEKWQQYWAANKTFRAANQSDKPKFYVLDMFPYPSGAGLHVGHPLGYIASDIVARYKRHKGFNVLHPQGYDSFGLPAEQYAIQTGQHPRKTTEENISRYRSQLDKMGFSFDWSREVRTSDPDYYKWTQWIFCQLFDSWYDRDSDKARPVDELIAYLEQYGNARLNAACDADTPVISSEEWNSMSESEQQQLLLNYRLTYLADTEVNWCPELGTVLANDEVVNGVSERGGFPVVRKKMRQWSMRITAYAQRLLDGLEKIDWPLPLKESQTNWIGRSEGASVSFQLKGHDRVIDVFTTRPDTIFGVSFMTLAPEHELVDLITTEAQREDVMAYVEATAKRSERERMADVKSISGVFTGAYALHPFTGEEIPVWIGDYVLAGYGTGAVMAVPCGDQRDYDFAKHFGLPIPNIFKGVDISEEAFADKANTIIANSDFINDLDYKAATSAVIDALEAKGAGNGTINYRLRDAVFSRQRYWGEPFPVYYKNGLPQLIDAAHLPLRLPEVEKYLPTEDGDPPLGRTTVWAWDTNANEVV
;
A
#
# COMPACT_ATOMS: atom_id res chain seq x y z
N MET A 1 9.68 -66.71 23.59
CA MET A 1 11.10 -66.32 23.42
C MET A 1 11.56 -66.22 21.97
N LEU A 2 11.21 -67.19 21.05
CA LEU A 2 11.54 -67.03 19.60
C LEU A 2 10.65 -66.05 18.87
N LEU A 3 9.35 -65.95 19.19
CA LEU A 3 8.44 -64.90 18.63
C LEU A 3 8.81 -63.53 19.11
N ASP A 4 9.24 -63.31 20.35
CA ASP A 4 9.71 -62.01 20.85
C ASP A 4 11.03 -61.57 20.22
N LYS A 5 11.92 -62.54 19.85
CA LYS A 5 13.14 -62.22 19.12
C LYS A 5 12.88 -61.85 17.65
N ALA A 6 11.89 -62.50 16.99
CA ALA A 6 11.49 -62.18 15.63
C ALA A 6 10.75 -60.85 15.56
N LEU A 7 9.92 -60.50 16.54
CA LEU A 7 9.29 -59.18 16.65
C LEU A 7 10.28 -58.05 16.94
N LYS A 8 11.41 -58.34 17.61
CA LYS A 8 12.51 -57.37 17.81
C LYS A 8 13.38 -57.17 16.58
N MET A 9 13.39 -58.07 15.60
CA MET A 9 14.22 -57.98 14.40
C MET A 9 13.58 -57.26 13.20
N SER A 10 12.32 -56.82 13.29
CA SER A 10 11.61 -56.19 12.18
C SER A 10 11.14 -54.75 12.45
N LYS A 11 11.61 -54.11 13.50
CA LYS A 11 11.29 -52.68 13.67
C LYS A 11 12.15 -51.84 12.71
N TYR A 12 11.47 -51.20 11.76
CA TYR A 12 12.05 -50.19 10.93
C TYR A 12 12.55 -49.04 11.82
N HIS A 13 13.87 -48.88 11.92
CA HIS A 13 14.51 -47.88 12.78
C HIS A 13 14.63 -46.55 12.03
N PHE A 14 13.51 -45.86 11.78
CA PHE A 14 13.44 -44.65 11.00
C PHE A 14 14.38 -43.57 11.54
N ASN A 15 14.48 -43.32 12.82
CA ASN A 15 15.36 -42.33 13.42
C ASN A 15 16.82 -42.49 12.99
N HIS A 16 17.35 -43.72 12.99
CA HIS A 16 18.72 -44.01 12.58
C HIS A 16 18.93 -43.81 11.07
N ILE A 17 17.92 -44.17 10.27
CA ILE A 17 17.97 -44.01 8.82
C ILE A 17 17.91 -42.52 8.44
N GLU A 18 17.01 -41.77 9.07
CA GLU A 18 16.86 -40.32 8.86
C GLU A 18 18.13 -39.58 9.23
N GLU A 19 18.68 -39.84 10.44
CA GLU A 19 19.93 -39.20 10.89
C GLU A 19 21.09 -39.48 9.95
N LYS A 20 21.26 -40.73 9.51
CA LYS A 20 22.30 -41.13 8.54
C LYS A 20 22.21 -40.32 7.25
N TRP A 21 20.99 -40.19 6.68
CA TRP A 21 20.81 -39.50 5.41
C TRP A 21 20.90 -38.00 5.53
N GLN A 22 20.41 -37.40 6.61
CA GLN A 22 20.57 -35.99 6.89
C GLN A 22 22.06 -35.60 7.00
N GLN A 23 22.86 -36.39 7.72
CA GLN A 23 24.30 -36.22 7.80
C GLN A 23 24.98 -36.37 6.44
N TYR A 24 24.58 -37.37 5.66
CA TYR A 24 25.11 -37.57 4.31
C TYR A 24 24.81 -36.35 3.40
N TRP A 25 23.57 -35.87 3.41
CA TRP A 25 23.17 -34.72 2.59
C TRP A 25 23.93 -33.45 2.97
N ALA A 26 24.10 -33.20 4.24
CA ALA A 26 24.87 -32.06 4.76
C ALA A 26 26.35 -32.13 4.34
N ALA A 27 27.00 -33.28 4.58
CA ALA A 27 28.42 -33.47 4.25
C ALA A 27 28.70 -33.36 2.73
N ASN A 28 27.81 -33.91 1.89
CA ASN A 28 27.97 -33.93 0.44
C ASN A 28 27.33 -32.72 -0.26
N LYS A 29 26.69 -31.79 0.47
CA LYS A 29 25.97 -30.64 -0.11
C LYS A 29 25.02 -31.09 -1.23
N THR A 30 24.28 -32.20 -0.99
CA THR A 30 23.51 -32.94 -2.01
C THR A 30 22.52 -32.07 -2.76
N PHE A 31 21.96 -31.03 -2.12
CA PHE A 31 20.92 -30.19 -2.69
C PHE A 31 21.44 -28.85 -3.26
N ARG A 32 22.77 -28.68 -3.31
CA ARG A 32 23.37 -27.46 -3.82
C ARG A 32 23.10 -27.29 -5.31
N ALA A 33 22.57 -26.12 -5.69
CA ALA A 33 22.46 -25.72 -7.08
C ALA A 33 23.80 -25.21 -7.64
N ALA A 34 24.17 -25.62 -8.83
CA ALA A 34 25.36 -25.10 -9.50
C ALA A 34 25.06 -23.75 -10.15
N ASN A 35 26.01 -22.80 -10.08
CA ASN A 35 25.89 -21.50 -10.75
C ASN A 35 25.90 -21.65 -12.29
N GLN A 36 26.72 -22.58 -12.78
CA GLN A 36 26.81 -22.93 -14.20
C GLN A 36 26.49 -24.42 -14.35
N SER A 37 25.59 -24.77 -15.26
CA SER A 37 25.15 -26.14 -15.50
C SER A 37 24.49 -26.24 -16.87
N ASP A 38 24.73 -27.36 -17.56
CA ASP A 38 24.05 -27.72 -18.81
C ASP A 38 22.64 -28.28 -18.55
N LYS A 39 22.30 -28.57 -17.29
CA LYS A 39 20.98 -29.04 -16.91
C LYS A 39 19.97 -27.87 -16.99
N PRO A 40 18.72 -28.14 -17.38
CA PRO A 40 17.68 -27.13 -17.35
C PRO A 40 17.48 -26.60 -15.93
N LYS A 41 17.30 -25.28 -15.81
CA LYS A 41 17.12 -24.61 -14.52
C LYS A 41 15.69 -24.79 -14.01
N PHE A 42 15.55 -24.96 -12.70
CA PHE A 42 14.27 -24.92 -12.02
C PHE A 42 14.42 -24.19 -10.68
N TYR A 43 13.55 -23.22 -10.41
CA TYR A 43 13.55 -22.44 -9.20
C TYR A 43 12.31 -22.76 -8.37
N VAL A 44 12.50 -23.09 -7.11
CA VAL A 44 11.44 -23.30 -6.10
C VAL A 44 11.63 -22.28 -5.01
N LEU A 45 10.64 -21.45 -4.77
CA LEU A 45 10.68 -20.40 -3.77
C LEU A 45 9.63 -20.67 -2.70
N ASP A 46 10.07 -20.66 -1.44
CA ASP A 46 9.21 -20.68 -0.28
C ASP A 46 9.17 -19.33 0.41
N MET A 47 8.11 -19.06 1.16
CA MET A 47 8.04 -17.91 2.05
C MET A 47 8.93 -18.15 3.26
N PHE A 48 9.90 -17.27 3.49
CA PHE A 48 10.81 -17.38 4.63
C PHE A 48 10.08 -17.14 5.94
N PRO A 49 10.34 -17.95 6.98
CA PRO A 49 9.70 -17.77 8.28
C PRO A 49 10.26 -16.53 9.01
N TYR A 50 9.42 -15.91 9.83
CA TYR A 50 9.86 -14.94 10.83
C TYR A 50 10.44 -15.68 12.03
N PRO A 51 11.70 -15.47 12.42
CA PRO A 51 12.29 -16.09 13.60
C PRO A 51 11.87 -15.38 14.90
N SER A 52 10.56 -15.19 15.07
CA SER A 52 9.95 -14.37 16.13
C SER A 52 9.62 -15.13 17.40
N GLY A 53 9.83 -16.44 17.43
CA GLY A 53 9.47 -17.29 18.55
C GLY A 53 10.46 -18.42 18.79
N ALA A 54 10.19 -19.22 19.83
CA ALA A 54 11.07 -20.28 20.28
C ALA A 54 11.12 -21.51 19.37
N GLY A 55 10.55 -21.47 18.17
CA GLY A 55 10.58 -22.56 17.20
C GLY A 55 9.48 -22.46 16.16
N LEU A 56 9.54 -23.37 15.18
CA LEU A 56 8.53 -23.50 14.13
C LEU A 56 7.19 -23.98 14.69
N HIS A 57 6.10 -23.48 14.14
CA HIS A 57 4.77 -24.06 14.33
C HIS A 57 4.38 -24.93 13.11
N VAL A 58 3.35 -25.75 13.22
CA VAL A 58 2.94 -26.71 12.18
C VAL A 58 2.58 -26.06 10.83
N GLY A 59 2.20 -24.81 10.82
CA GLY A 59 1.90 -24.06 9.59
C GLY A 59 3.12 -23.86 8.68
N HIS A 60 4.34 -23.75 9.24
CA HIS A 60 5.55 -23.60 8.44
C HIS A 60 5.81 -24.80 7.52
N PRO A 61 5.92 -26.03 8.04
CA PRO A 61 6.18 -27.19 7.19
C PRO A 61 5.03 -27.51 6.22
N LEU A 62 3.81 -27.04 6.46
CA LEU A 62 2.68 -27.28 5.58
C LEU A 62 2.95 -26.80 4.14
N GLY A 63 3.48 -25.57 3.99
CA GLY A 63 3.91 -25.03 2.70
C GLY A 63 5.17 -25.72 2.17
N TYR A 64 6.17 -25.90 3.03
CA TYR A 64 7.49 -26.41 2.65
C TYR A 64 7.48 -27.86 2.17
N ILE A 65 6.54 -28.69 2.65
CA ILE A 65 6.41 -30.08 2.21
C ILE A 65 6.03 -30.13 0.72
N ALA A 66 5.10 -29.30 0.27
CA ALA A 66 4.66 -29.30 -1.12
C ALA A 66 5.78 -28.86 -2.07
N SER A 67 6.48 -27.78 -1.74
CA SER A 67 7.61 -27.26 -2.52
C SER A 67 8.80 -28.24 -2.51
N ASP A 68 9.10 -28.89 -1.40
CA ASP A 68 10.16 -29.88 -1.29
C ASP A 68 9.89 -31.12 -2.15
N ILE A 69 8.64 -31.59 -2.20
CA ILE A 69 8.23 -32.68 -3.11
C ILE A 69 8.51 -32.30 -4.56
N VAL A 70 8.12 -31.08 -4.98
CA VAL A 70 8.37 -30.59 -6.33
C VAL A 70 9.87 -30.44 -6.61
N ALA A 71 10.64 -29.89 -5.67
CA ALA A 71 12.08 -29.73 -5.78
C ALA A 71 12.79 -31.07 -5.98
N ARG A 72 12.44 -32.09 -5.18
CA ARG A 72 12.98 -33.46 -5.30
C ARG A 72 12.60 -34.09 -6.63
N TYR A 73 11.33 -34.01 -7.03
CA TYR A 73 10.86 -34.53 -8.31
C TYR A 73 11.64 -33.93 -9.48
N LYS A 74 11.83 -32.62 -9.50
CA LYS A 74 12.58 -31.94 -10.56
C LYS A 74 14.06 -32.35 -10.58
N ARG A 75 14.71 -32.53 -9.41
CA ARG A 75 16.09 -33.05 -9.36
C ARG A 75 16.17 -34.46 -9.95
N HIS A 76 15.20 -35.34 -9.64
CA HIS A 76 15.14 -36.68 -10.23
C HIS A 76 14.88 -36.67 -11.74
N LYS A 77 14.24 -35.60 -12.26
CA LYS A 77 14.07 -35.36 -13.70
C LYS A 77 15.29 -34.75 -14.36
N GLY A 78 16.39 -34.55 -13.65
CA GLY A 78 17.65 -34.05 -14.19
C GLY A 78 17.78 -32.53 -14.22
N PHE A 79 16.92 -31.76 -13.56
CA PHE A 79 17.04 -30.31 -13.47
C PHE A 79 18.13 -29.89 -12.47
N ASN A 80 18.75 -28.73 -12.74
CA ASN A 80 19.50 -27.99 -11.73
C ASN A 80 18.52 -27.15 -10.92
N VAL A 81 18.19 -27.60 -9.70
CA VAL A 81 17.12 -27.00 -8.89
C VAL A 81 17.72 -26.09 -7.84
N LEU A 82 17.35 -24.81 -7.89
CA LEU A 82 17.58 -23.85 -6.83
C LEU A 82 16.34 -23.83 -5.91
N HIS A 83 16.53 -24.30 -4.67
CA HIS A 83 15.52 -24.30 -3.61
C HIS A 83 16.14 -23.63 -2.37
N PRO A 84 16.20 -22.30 -2.34
CA PRO A 84 16.79 -21.55 -1.23
C PRO A 84 15.86 -21.55 -0.02
N GLN A 85 16.43 -21.27 1.14
CA GLN A 85 15.69 -20.99 2.38
C GLN A 85 16.38 -19.85 3.11
N GLY A 86 15.65 -19.26 4.05
CA GLY A 86 16.19 -18.16 4.84
C GLY A 86 15.24 -17.74 5.94
N TYR A 87 15.46 -16.53 6.43
CA TYR A 87 14.72 -15.97 7.56
C TYR A 87 14.43 -14.50 7.30
N ASP A 88 13.16 -14.15 7.41
CA ASP A 88 12.74 -12.75 7.46
C ASP A 88 12.95 -12.25 8.88
N SER A 89 14.15 -11.72 9.12
CA SER A 89 14.73 -11.59 10.46
C SER A 89 14.69 -10.17 11.02
N PHE A 90 14.22 -9.18 10.25
CA PHE A 90 13.88 -7.85 10.73
C PHE A 90 12.41 -7.75 11.18
N GLY A 91 12.03 -6.62 11.72
CA GLY A 91 10.65 -6.23 11.99
C GLY A 91 10.20 -6.39 13.44
N LEU A 92 8.94 -5.99 13.65
CA LEU A 92 8.29 -5.87 14.96
C LEU A 92 8.33 -7.15 15.80
N PRO A 93 8.11 -8.36 15.26
CA PRO A 93 8.09 -9.55 16.09
C PRO A 93 9.39 -9.83 16.84
N ALA A 94 10.52 -9.67 16.17
CA ALA A 94 11.84 -9.88 16.78
C ALA A 94 12.19 -8.78 17.80
N GLU A 95 11.82 -7.54 17.48
CA GLU A 95 12.06 -6.39 18.37
C GLU A 95 11.21 -6.48 19.64
N GLN A 96 9.93 -6.80 19.54
CA GLN A 96 9.03 -6.99 20.68
C GLN A 96 9.52 -8.11 21.62
N TYR A 97 9.95 -9.22 21.06
CA TYR A 97 10.52 -10.31 21.87
C TYR A 97 11.81 -9.88 22.59
N ALA A 98 12.66 -9.11 21.90
CA ALA A 98 13.87 -8.55 22.49
C ALA A 98 13.58 -7.56 23.62
N ILE A 99 12.59 -6.69 23.45
CA ILE A 99 12.13 -5.75 24.49
C ILE A 99 11.64 -6.51 25.72
N GLN A 100 10.78 -7.54 25.52
CA GLN A 100 10.24 -8.36 26.62
C GLN A 100 11.31 -9.11 27.40
N THR A 101 12.36 -9.57 26.72
CA THR A 101 13.46 -10.34 27.34
C THR A 101 14.62 -9.47 27.84
N GLY A 102 14.63 -8.17 27.53
CA GLY A 102 15.71 -7.25 27.86
C GLY A 102 17.03 -7.52 27.10
N GLN A 103 16.94 -8.24 25.96
CA GLN A 103 18.12 -8.61 25.16
C GLN A 103 18.18 -7.79 23.87
N HIS A 104 19.38 -7.71 23.27
CA HIS A 104 19.54 -7.07 21.96
C HIS A 104 18.81 -7.89 20.86
N PRO A 105 18.05 -7.25 19.93
CA PRO A 105 17.27 -7.96 18.90
C PRO A 105 18.12 -8.93 18.06
N ARG A 106 19.34 -8.56 17.70
CA ARG A 106 20.25 -9.41 16.94
C ARG A 106 20.51 -10.75 17.65
N LYS A 107 20.78 -10.71 18.95
CA LYS A 107 21.11 -11.92 19.72
C LYS A 107 19.92 -12.90 19.74
N THR A 108 18.75 -12.41 20.08
CA THR A 108 17.54 -13.21 20.12
C THR A 108 17.16 -13.76 18.73
N THR A 109 17.34 -12.95 17.68
CA THR A 109 17.13 -13.37 16.31
C THR A 109 18.06 -14.51 15.89
N GLU A 110 19.35 -14.42 16.19
CA GLU A 110 20.33 -15.46 15.85
C GLU A 110 20.08 -16.77 16.61
N GLU A 111 19.71 -16.70 17.90
CA GLU A 111 19.33 -17.87 18.68
C GLU A 111 18.08 -18.56 18.10
N ASN A 112 17.08 -17.79 17.70
CA ASN A 112 15.89 -18.31 17.07
C ASN A 112 16.19 -18.92 15.69
N ILE A 113 16.97 -18.23 14.84
CA ILE A 113 17.42 -18.77 13.54
C ILE A 113 18.10 -20.13 13.72
N SER A 114 19.03 -20.23 14.68
CA SER A 114 19.73 -21.48 14.95
C SER A 114 18.77 -22.62 15.32
N ARG A 115 17.72 -22.33 16.10
CA ARG A 115 16.69 -23.29 16.46
C ARG A 115 15.81 -23.68 15.28
N TYR A 116 15.34 -22.68 14.50
CA TYR A 116 14.55 -22.93 13.28
C TYR A 116 15.32 -23.79 12.28
N ARG A 117 16.61 -23.46 12.07
CA ARG A 117 17.50 -24.24 11.22
C ARG A 117 17.59 -25.69 11.67
N SER A 118 17.83 -25.93 12.95
CA SER A 118 17.89 -27.28 13.50
C SER A 118 16.59 -28.07 13.32
N GLN A 119 15.44 -27.41 13.43
CA GLN A 119 14.13 -28.05 13.20
C GLN A 119 13.89 -28.38 11.73
N LEU A 120 14.24 -27.47 10.81
CA LEU A 120 14.14 -27.69 9.35
C LEU A 120 15.07 -28.82 8.88
N ASP A 121 16.29 -28.88 9.43
CA ASP A 121 17.24 -29.95 9.14
C ASP A 121 16.72 -31.31 9.60
N LYS A 122 16.06 -31.38 10.78
CA LYS A 122 15.45 -32.62 11.29
C LYS A 122 14.27 -33.12 10.46
N MET A 123 13.53 -32.21 9.81
CA MET A 123 12.48 -32.56 8.86
C MET A 123 13.03 -33.04 7.51
N GLY A 124 14.32 -32.86 7.27
CA GLY A 124 15.03 -33.40 6.12
C GLY A 124 14.67 -32.75 4.80
N PHE A 125 14.29 -31.47 4.78
CA PHE A 125 14.01 -30.73 3.56
C PHE A 125 15.24 -30.61 2.65
N SER A 126 14.99 -30.53 1.35
CA SER A 126 16.04 -30.45 0.33
C SER A 126 16.42 -29.00 -0.04
N PHE A 127 16.55 -28.14 0.97
CA PHE A 127 16.98 -26.77 0.78
C PHE A 127 18.46 -26.67 0.42
N ASP A 128 18.79 -25.71 -0.43
CA ASP A 128 20.18 -25.31 -0.70
C ASP A 128 20.65 -24.29 0.35
N TRP A 129 21.15 -24.75 1.46
CA TRP A 129 21.64 -23.90 2.54
C TRP A 129 22.89 -23.06 2.18
N SER A 130 23.53 -23.31 1.04
CA SER A 130 24.58 -22.41 0.54
C SER A 130 24.01 -21.09 0.01
N ARG A 131 22.69 -21.01 -0.10
CA ARG A 131 21.89 -19.85 -0.52
C ARG A 131 20.99 -19.36 0.62
N GLU A 132 21.40 -19.60 1.87
CA GLU A 132 20.66 -19.09 3.04
C GLU A 132 20.61 -17.57 2.99
N VAL A 133 19.41 -17.03 3.25
CA VAL A 133 19.12 -15.60 3.30
C VAL A 133 18.73 -15.22 4.73
N ARG A 134 19.26 -14.08 5.21
CA ARG A 134 18.85 -13.41 6.44
C ARG A 134 18.64 -11.95 6.12
N THR A 135 17.41 -11.49 6.20
CA THR A 135 17.08 -10.10 5.80
C THR A 135 17.76 -9.05 6.69
N SER A 136 18.14 -9.42 7.93
CA SER A 136 18.88 -8.56 8.86
C SER A 136 20.40 -8.53 8.67
N ASP A 137 20.94 -9.33 7.75
CA ASP A 137 22.37 -9.29 7.46
C ASP A 137 22.73 -8.06 6.62
N PRO A 138 23.75 -7.28 7.01
CA PRO A 138 24.20 -6.12 6.24
C PRO A 138 24.51 -6.43 4.78
N ASP A 139 25.09 -7.59 4.49
CA ASP A 139 25.38 -8.04 3.12
C ASP A 139 24.14 -8.34 2.29
N TYR A 140 23.00 -8.59 2.94
CA TYR A 140 21.72 -8.73 2.27
C TYR A 140 21.03 -7.37 2.12
N TYR A 141 20.78 -6.64 3.23
CA TYR A 141 20.00 -5.43 3.18
C TYR A 141 20.69 -4.25 2.47
N LYS A 142 22.01 -4.30 2.24
CA LYS A 142 22.65 -3.33 1.34
C LYS A 142 22.00 -3.25 -0.03
N TRP A 143 21.41 -4.35 -0.52
CA TRP A 143 20.69 -4.36 -1.79
C TRP A 143 19.33 -3.70 -1.69
N THR A 144 18.65 -3.83 -0.55
CA THR A 144 17.43 -3.07 -0.25
C THR A 144 17.73 -1.57 -0.21
N GLN A 145 18.82 -1.18 0.44
CA GLN A 145 19.30 0.21 0.46
C GLN A 145 19.66 0.71 -0.94
N TRP A 146 20.35 -0.10 -1.73
CA TRP A 146 20.69 0.25 -3.11
C TRP A 146 19.45 0.43 -3.98
N ILE A 147 18.44 -0.43 -3.85
CA ILE A 147 17.16 -0.29 -4.55
C ILE A 147 16.47 1.03 -4.15
N PHE A 148 16.49 1.37 -2.86
CA PHE A 148 15.97 2.66 -2.40
C PHE A 148 16.67 3.83 -3.09
N CYS A 149 18.01 3.81 -3.17
CA CYS A 149 18.76 4.85 -3.89
C CYS A 149 18.34 4.95 -5.36
N GLN A 150 18.17 3.80 -6.05
CA GLN A 150 17.72 3.81 -7.44
C GLN A 150 16.33 4.43 -7.59
N LEU A 151 15.40 4.11 -6.69
CA LEU A 151 14.05 4.68 -6.71
C LEU A 151 14.05 6.18 -6.37
N PHE A 152 14.89 6.60 -5.43
CA PHE A 152 15.02 8.01 -5.08
C PHE A 152 15.60 8.85 -6.23
N ASP A 153 16.56 8.31 -6.98
CA ASP A 153 17.16 8.96 -8.15
C ASP A 153 16.37 8.74 -9.46
N SER A 154 15.13 8.32 -9.33
CA SER A 154 14.26 8.07 -10.48
C SER A 154 12.94 8.84 -10.39
N TRP A 155 12.43 9.22 -11.56
CA TRP A 155 11.06 9.68 -11.78
C TRP A 155 10.37 8.77 -12.81
N TYR A 156 9.04 8.78 -12.88
CA TYR A 156 8.31 7.97 -13.83
C TYR A 156 7.80 8.81 -15.00
N ASP A 157 8.35 8.52 -16.18
CA ASP A 157 7.92 9.09 -17.45
C ASP A 157 6.76 8.25 -18.01
N ARG A 158 5.56 8.84 -18.05
CA ARG A 158 4.35 8.16 -18.54
C ARG A 158 4.35 7.98 -20.05
N ASP A 159 5.04 8.85 -20.81
CA ASP A 159 5.11 8.73 -22.26
C ASP A 159 5.94 7.51 -22.69
N SER A 160 7.05 7.25 -22.01
CA SER A 160 7.86 6.05 -22.24
C SER A 160 7.49 4.84 -21.39
N ASP A 161 6.51 5.00 -20.48
CA ASP A 161 6.00 3.99 -19.55
C ASP A 161 7.12 3.31 -18.73
N LYS A 162 8.05 4.10 -18.18
CA LYS A 162 9.18 3.60 -17.38
C LYS A 162 9.79 4.66 -16.45
N ALA A 163 10.52 4.15 -15.45
CA ALA A 163 11.38 4.99 -14.63
C ALA A 163 12.58 5.49 -15.44
N ARG A 164 12.97 6.75 -15.19
CA ARG A 164 14.13 7.43 -15.79
C ARG A 164 14.94 8.13 -14.70
N PRO A 165 16.25 8.35 -14.91
CA PRO A 165 17.09 9.10 -13.99
C PRO A 165 16.58 10.53 -13.76
N VAL A 166 16.68 11.04 -12.53
CA VAL A 166 16.29 12.41 -12.19
C VAL A 166 17.07 13.45 -12.99
N ASP A 167 18.31 13.18 -13.38
CA ASP A 167 19.11 14.09 -14.22
C ASP A 167 18.44 14.38 -15.57
N GLU A 168 17.70 13.42 -16.14
CA GLU A 168 16.94 13.63 -17.37
C GLU A 168 15.73 14.55 -17.13
N LEU A 169 15.11 14.47 -15.95
CA LEU A 169 14.06 15.39 -15.54
C LEU A 169 14.61 16.82 -15.36
N ILE A 170 15.75 16.96 -14.70
CA ILE A 170 16.42 18.26 -14.52
C ILE A 170 16.68 18.91 -15.87
N ALA A 171 17.30 18.18 -16.80
CA ALA A 171 17.57 18.70 -18.14
C ALA A 171 16.29 19.09 -18.91
N TYR A 172 15.19 18.37 -18.70
CA TYR A 172 13.90 18.73 -19.28
C TYR A 172 13.33 20.01 -18.68
N LEU A 173 13.36 20.14 -17.34
CA LEU A 173 12.85 21.32 -16.63
C LEU A 173 13.65 22.58 -16.99
N GLU A 174 14.97 22.48 -17.10
CA GLU A 174 15.84 23.56 -17.53
C GLU A 174 15.45 24.13 -18.91
N GLN A 175 15.01 23.24 -19.80
CA GLN A 175 14.72 23.63 -21.18
C GLN A 175 13.25 24.02 -21.40
N TYR A 176 12.30 23.35 -20.73
CA TYR A 176 10.87 23.42 -21.09
C TYR A 176 9.94 23.76 -19.91
N GLY A 177 10.43 23.73 -18.66
CA GLY A 177 9.53 23.72 -17.50
C GLY A 177 8.72 22.41 -17.43
N ASN A 178 7.64 22.39 -16.66
CA ASN A 178 6.85 21.16 -16.47
C ASN A 178 5.42 21.21 -17.04
N ALA A 179 4.98 22.30 -17.66
CA ALA A 179 3.61 22.47 -18.15
C ALA A 179 3.16 21.38 -19.16
N ARG A 180 4.11 20.76 -19.86
CA ARG A 180 3.85 19.68 -20.86
C ARG A 180 4.45 18.33 -20.45
N LEU A 181 4.96 18.25 -19.25
CA LEU A 181 5.60 17.02 -18.75
C LEU A 181 4.53 16.01 -18.32
N ASN A 182 4.50 14.85 -18.96
CA ASN A 182 3.62 13.75 -18.56
C ASN A 182 4.34 12.79 -17.60
N ALA A 183 4.47 13.22 -16.35
CA ALA A 183 5.15 12.48 -15.29
C ALA A 183 4.18 12.01 -14.21
N ALA A 184 4.54 10.95 -13.49
CA ALA A 184 3.91 10.67 -12.21
C ALA A 184 4.50 11.60 -11.15
N CYS A 185 3.67 12.42 -10.53
CA CYS A 185 4.05 13.40 -9.52
C CYS A 185 2.94 13.56 -8.47
N ASP A 186 3.22 14.34 -7.43
CA ASP A 186 2.21 14.72 -6.45
C ASP A 186 1.17 15.65 -7.08
N ALA A 187 -0.08 15.55 -6.63
CA ALA A 187 -1.21 16.27 -7.22
C ALA A 187 -1.08 17.80 -7.08
N ASP A 188 -0.38 18.26 -6.05
CA ASP A 188 -0.12 19.67 -5.74
C ASP A 188 1.19 20.21 -6.33
N THR A 189 1.83 19.45 -7.23
CA THR A 189 3.06 19.87 -7.91
C THR A 189 2.81 21.15 -8.70
N PRO A 190 3.50 22.27 -8.41
CA PRO A 190 3.26 23.53 -9.10
C PRO A 190 3.69 23.46 -10.57
N VAL A 191 2.93 24.12 -11.43
CA VAL A 191 3.32 24.31 -12.83
C VAL A 191 4.30 25.47 -12.91
N ILE A 192 5.48 25.22 -13.50
CA ILE A 192 6.57 26.19 -13.62
C ILE A 192 7.10 26.27 -15.06
N SER A 193 7.57 27.43 -15.44
CA SER A 193 8.33 27.65 -16.68
C SER A 193 9.81 27.29 -16.53
N SER A 194 10.52 27.24 -17.65
CA SER A 194 11.99 27.04 -17.62
C SER A 194 12.72 28.21 -16.97
N GLU A 195 12.22 29.44 -17.16
CA GLU A 195 12.79 30.62 -16.52
C GLU A 195 12.64 30.59 -15.01
N GLU A 196 11.46 30.19 -14.52
CA GLU A 196 11.23 29.99 -13.07
C GLU A 196 12.15 28.91 -12.51
N TRP A 197 12.23 27.74 -13.15
CA TRP A 197 13.15 26.68 -12.74
C TRP A 197 14.60 27.17 -12.66
N ASN A 198 15.09 27.83 -13.70
CA ASN A 198 16.47 28.32 -13.77
C ASN A 198 16.78 29.47 -12.78
N SER A 199 15.75 30.13 -12.25
CA SER A 199 15.88 31.16 -11.21
C SER A 199 15.83 30.63 -9.78
N MET A 200 15.38 29.39 -9.58
CA MET A 200 15.32 28.74 -8.28
C MET A 200 16.71 28.50 -7.70
N SER A 201 16.81 28.59 -6.39
CA SER A 201 17.98 28.10 -5.66
C SER A 201 18.05 26.56 -5.74
N GLU A 202 19.23 26.00 -5.54
CA GLU A 202 19.44 24.53 -5.48
C GLU A 202 18.47 23.87 -4.49
N SER A 203 18.20 24.50 -3.36
CA SER A 203 17.27 23.99 -2.34
C SER A 203 15.83 23.94 -2.85
N GLU A 204 15.37 24.98 -3.57
CA GLU A 204 14.02 25.01 -4.15
C GLU A 204 13.86 23.99 -5.27
N GLN A 205 14.88 23.83 -6.13
CA GLN A 205 14.90 22.79 -7.16
C GLN A 205 14.83 21.39 -6.54
N GLN A 206 15.64 21.11 -5.51
CA GLN A 206 15.59 19.80 -4.83
C GLN A 206 14.23 19.57 -4.15
N GLN A 207 13.62 20.59 -3.56
CA GLN A 207 12.28 20.49 -2.98
C GLN A 207 11.23 20.14 -4.05
N LEU A 208 11.28 20.78 -5.22
CA LEU A 208 10.37 20.47 -6.32
C LEU A 208 10.58 19.05 -6.88
N LEU A 209 11.84 18.61 -7.01
CA LEU A 209 12.17 17.26 -7.49
C LEU A 209 11.61 16.15 -6.58
N LEU A 210 11.44 16.39 -5.27
CA LEU A 210 10.83 15.42 -4.37
C LEU A 210 9.42 15.03 -4.82
N ASN A 211 8.67 15.94 -5.47
CA ASN A 211 7.32 15.66 -5.96
C ASN A 211 7.29 14.64 -7.12
N TYR A 212 8.42 14.42 -7.79
CA TYR A 212 8.53 13.51 -8.93
C TYR A 212 9.21 12.18 -8.59
N ARG A 213 9.99 12.13 -7.50
CA ARG A 213 10.78 10.94 -7.15
C ARG A 213 9.89 9.73 -6.87
N LEU A 214 10.38 8.54 -7.20
CA LEU A 214 9.67 7.28 -6.95
C LEU A 214 9.66 6.86 -5.48
N THR A 215 10.60 7.39 -4.66
CA THR A 215 10.49 7.40 -3.21
C THR A 215 10.47 8.83 -2.71
N TYR A 216 9.53 9.15 -1.85
CA TYR A 216 9.29 10.53 -1.41
C TYR A 216 8.81 10.57 0.04
N LEU A 217 8.93 11.76 0.65
CA LEU A 217 8.42 12.04 1.98
C LEU A 217 7.06 12.71 1.87
N ALA A 218 6.06 12.18 2.57
CA ALA A 218 4.74 12.76 2.65
C ALA A 218 4.21 12.75 4.09
N ASP A 219 3.40 13.75 4.41
CA ASP A 219 2.61 13.75 5.64
C ASP A 219 1.36 12.89 5.41
N THR A 220 1.38 11.68 5.92
CA THR A 220 0.36 10.65 5.67
C THR A 220 -0.33 10.26 6.97
N GLU A 221 -1.63 10.03 6.91
CA GLU A 221 -2.35 9.40 8.01
C GLU A 221 -1.95 7.95 8.16
N VAL A 222 -1.52 7.59 9.35
CA VAL A 222 -1.03 6.26 9.69
C VAL A 222 -1.74 5.69 10.92
N ASN A 223 -1.75 4.38 11.04
CA ASN A 223 -2.21 3.68 12.22
C ASN A 223 -1.08 3.66 13.27
N TRP A 224 -1.06 4.62 14.15
CA TRP A 224 -0.06 4.71 15.22
C TRP A 224 -0.49 3.91 16.45
N CYS A 225 0.38 3.04 16.94
CA CYS A 225 0.19 2.32 18.19
C CYS A 225 1.22 2.81 19.23
N PRO A 226 0.81 3.65 20.20
CA PRO A 226 1.73 4.21 21.21
C PRO A 226 2.43 3.14 22.04
N GLU A 227 1.70 2.09 22.44
CA GLU A 227 2.24 1.00 23.26
C GLU A 227 3.30 0.16 22.54
N LEU A 228 3.14 -0.04 21.24
CA LEU A 228 4.13 -0.71 20.39
C LEU A 228 5.18 0.25 19.85
N GLY A 229 4.94 1.55 19.94
CA GLY A 229 5.81 2.60 19.46
C GLY A 229 6.09 2.51 17.97
N THR A 230 5.09 2.18 17.17
CA THR A 230 5.29 2.01 15.72
C THR A 230 4.01 2.25 14.93
N VAL A 231 4.19 2.57 13.65
CA VAL A 231 3.12 2.55 12.64
C VAL A 231 2.80 1.11 12.29
N LEU A 232 1.53 0.80 12.19
CA LEU A 232 0.99 -0.51 11.80
C LEU A 232 0.38 -0.45 10.42
N ALA A 233 0.55 -1.53 9.64
CA ALA A 233 -0.20 -1.72 8.40
C ALA A 233 -1.70 -1.93 8.71
N ASN A 234 -2.56 -1.72 7.71
CA ASN A 234 -4.01 -1.90 7.90
C ASN A 234 -4.36 -3.34 8.35
N ASP A 235 -3.61 -4.33 7.86
CA ASP A 235 -3.82 -5.75 8.23
C ASP A 235 -3.35 -6.09 9.65
N GLU A 236 -2.54 -5.24 10.27
CA GLU A 236 -2.06 -5.37 11.65
C GLU A 236 -3.03 -4.73 12.68
N VAL A 237 -4.14 -4.15 12.20
CA VAL A 237 -5.17 -3.51 13.06
C VAL A 237 -6.48 -4.25 12.95
N VAL A 238 -6.99 -4.74 14.07
CA VAL A 238 -8.26 -5.48 14.16
C VAL A 238 -9.13 -4.83 15.22
N ASN A 239 -10.31 -4.35 14.85
CA ASN A 239 -11.26 -3.69 15.78
C ASN A 239 -10.64 -2.51 16.56
N GLY A 240 -9.83 -1.68 15.88
CA GLY A 240 -9.20 -0.50 16.51
C GLY A 240 -8.03 -0.81 17.44
N VAL A 241 -7.61 -2.06 17.53
CA VAL A 241 -6.44 -2.48 18.33
C VAL A 241 -5.42 -3.23 17.46
N SER A 242 -4.17 -3.25 17.92
CA SER A 242 -3.12 -4.00 17.26
C SER A 242 -3.40 -5.51 17.33
N GLU A 243 -3.19 -6.24 16.25
CA GLU A 243 -3.27 -7.72 16.23
C GLU A 243 -2.35 -8.32 17.29
N ARG A 244 -1.17 -7.73 17.47
CA ARG A 244 -0.23 -8.11 18.52
C ARG A 244 -0.46 -7.29 19.78
N GLY A 245 -0.82 -7.96 20.86
CA GLY A 245 -0.95 -7.38 22.18
C GLY A 245 -2.30 -6.72 22.45
N GLY A 246 -3.14 -6.49 21.43
CA GLY A 246 -4.47 -5.91 21.61
C GLY A 246 -4.45 -4.45 22.11
N PHE A 247 -3.41 -3.68 21.75
CA PHE A 247 -3.23 -2.30 22.19
C PHE A 247 -4.02 -1.33 21.33
N PRO A 248 -4.55 -0.25 21.90
CA PRO A 248 -5.26 0.79 21.14
C PRO A 248 -4.41 1.37 20.02
N VAL A 249 -5.02 1.56 18.85
CA VAL A 249 -4.42 2.20 17.69
C VAL A 249 -5.14 3.49 17.40
N VAL A 250 -4.38 4.55 17.15
CA VAL A 250 -4.91 5.88 16.83
C VAL A 250 -4.50 6.29 15.42
N ARG A 251 -5.38 7.01 14.73
CA ARG A 251 -5.02 7.66 13.46
C ARG A 251 -4.18 8.89 13.79
N LYS A 252 -3.02 9.01 13.16
CA LYS A 252 -2.10 10.11 13.37
C LYS A 252 -1.48 10.54 12.05
N LYS A 253 -1.42 11.83 11.79
CA LYS A 253 -0.68 12.38 10.65
C LYS A 253 0.81 12.42 10.99
N MET A 254 1.61 11.72 10.21
CA MET A 254 3.06 11.62 10.41
C MET A 254 3.80 11.71 9.10
N ARG A 255 5.00 12.31 9.12
CA ARG A 255 5.89 12.35 7.97
C ARG A 255 6.50 10.98 7.72
N GLN A 256 6.22 10.40 6.54
CA GLN A 256 6.58 9.02 6.20
C GLN A 256 7.23 8.93 4.82
N TRP A 257 8.15 7.97 4.66
CA TRP A 257 8.63 7.56 3.35
C TRP A 257 7.58 6.72 2.64
N SER A 258 7.30 7.09 1.41
CA SER A 258 6.36 6.40 0.52
C SER A 258 7.04 5.99 -0.78
N MET A 259 6.58 4.87 -1.37
CA MET A 259 6.94 4.43 -2.72
C MET A 259 5.77 4.66 -3.66
N ARG A 260 6.02 5.31 -4.79
CA ARG A 260 5.02 5.67 -5.82
C ARG A 260 4.69 4.46 -6.71
N ILE A 261 4.19 3.37 -6.08
CA ILE A 261 3.79 2.15 -6.79
C ILE A 261 2.60 2.41 -7.73
N THR A 262 1.80 3.43 -7.46
CA THR A 262 0.67 3.83 -8.31
C THR A 262 1.10 4.21 -9.72
N ALA A 263 2.32 4.72 -9.89
CA ALA A 263 2.90 4.99 -11.20
C ALA A 263 2.98 3.74 -12.10
N TYR A 264 3.04 2.55 -11.50
CA TYR A 264 3.12 1.26 -12.17
C TYR A 264 1.79 0.50 -12.24
N ALA A 265 0.69 1.08 -11.78
CA ALA A 265 -0.59 0.38 -11.62
C ALA A 265 -1.05 -0.31 -12.92
N GLN A 266 -1.01 0.40 -14.07
CA GLN A 266 -1.39 -0.19 -15.37
C GLN A 266 -0.41 -1.29 -15.79
N ARG A 267 0.89 -1.07 -15.65
CA ARG A 267 1.92 -2.09 -15.99
C ARG A 267 1.79 -3.36 -15.16
N LEU A 268 1.39 -3.24 -13.89
CA LEU A 268 1.11 -4.40 -13.03
C LEU A 268 -0.07 -5.21 -13.56
N LEU A 269 -1.16 -4.54 -14.00
CA LEU A 269 -2.29 -5.21 -14.64
C LEU A 269 -1.91 -5.88 -15.95
N ASP A 270 -1.25 -5.18 -16.85
CA ASP A 270 -0.80 -5.70 -18.14
C ASP A 270 0.19 -6.86 -17.97
N GLY A 271 0.96 -6.84 -16.87
CA GLY A 271 1.88 -7.90 -16.49
C GLY A 271 1.18 -9.23 -16.14
N LEU A 272 -0.05 -9.19 -15.60
CA LEU A 272 -0.81 -10.39 -15.26
C LEU A 272 -1.15 -11.25 -16.49
N GLU A 273 -1.28 -10.63 -17.67
CA GLU A 273 -1.54 -11.35 -18.92
C GLU A 273 -0.32 -12.15 -19.40
N LYS A 274 0.89 -11.77 -18.96
CA LYS A 274 2.16 -12.37 -19.40
C LYS A 274 2.60 -13.55 -18.54
N ILE A 275 1.94 -13.80 -17.43
CA ILE A 275 2.32 -14.82 -16.46
C ILE A 275 1.32 -15.97 -16.44
N ASP A 276 1.85 -17.20 -16.27
CA ASP A 276 1.05 -18.42 -16.15
C ASP A 276 0.65 -18.65 -14.68
N TRP A 277 -0.27 -17.81 -14.20
CA TRP A 277 -0.83 -17.92 -12.86
C TRP A 277 -2.28 -18.41 -12.87
N PRO A 278 -2.74 -19.09 -11.81
CA PRO A 278 -4.14 -19.47 -11.67
C PRO A 278 -5.08 -18.26 -11.73
N LEU A 279 -6.22 -18.42 -12.41
CA LEU A 279 -7.19 -17.33 -12.59
C LEU A 279 -7.62 -16.65 -11.29
N PRO A 280 -7.95 -17.38 -10.18
CA PRO A 280 -8.33 -16.72 -8.92
C PRO A 280 -7.25 -15.79 -8.36
N LEU A 281 -5.97 -16.11 -8.59
CA LEU A 281 -4.85 -15.28 -8.15
C LEU A 281 -4.74 -14.00 -9.02
N LYS A 282 -4.90 -14.13 -10.34
CA LYS A 282 -4.95 -12.97 -11.25
C LYS A 282 -6.13 -12.05 -10.91
N GLU A 283 -7.31 -12.60 -10.66
CA GLU A 283 -8.50 -11.85 -10.24
C GLU A 283 -8.27 -11.12 -8.91
N SER A 284 -7.65 -11.78 -7.93
CA SER A 284 -7.30 -11.16 -6.66
C SER A 284 -6.36 -9.96 -6.84
N GLN A 285 -5.32 -10.09 -7.68
CA GLN A 285 -4.39 -9.00 -8.00
C GLN A 285 -5.08 -7.86 -8.76
N THR A 286 -5.91 -8.20 -9.76
CA THR A 286 -6.70 -7.21 -10.53
C THR A 286 -7.63 -6.41 -9.62
N ASN A 287 -8.33 -7.10 -8.71
CA ASN A 287 -9.23 -6.45 -7.75
C ASN A 287 -8.46 -5.59 -6.73
N TRP A 288 -7.26 -6.00 -6.33
CA TRP A 288 -6.39 -5.22 -5.45
C TRP A 288 -5.93 -3.92 -6.11
N ILE A 289 -5.47 -3.99 -7.37
CA ILE A 289 -5.08 -2.80 -8.15
C ILE A 289 -6.30 -1.93 -8.44
N GLY A 290 -7.44 -2.55 -8.77
CA GLY A 290 -8.75 -1.93 -8.84
C GLY A 290 -8.84 -0.76 -9.81
N ARG A 291 -8.52 -1.01 -11.10
CA ARG A 291 -8.66 -0.02 -12.17
C ARG A 291 -10.12 0.32 -12.42
N SER A 292 -10.42 1.59 -12.45
CA SER A 292 -11.75 2.14 -12.74
C SER A 292 -11.65 3.25 -13.77
N GLU A 293 -12.52 3.22 -14.78
CA GLU A 293 -12.67 4.27 -15.77
C GLU A 293 -13.93 5.09 -15.45
N GLY A 294 -13.83 6.40 -15.58
CA GLY A 294 -14.93 7.30 -15.26
C GLY A 294 -14.58 8.75 -15.54
N ALA A 295 -15.09 9.64 -14.72
CA ALA A 295 -14.80 11.06 -14.80
C ALA A 295 -14.48 11.64 -13.42
N SER A 296 -13.55 12.60 -13.41
CA SER A 296 -13.42 13.57 -12.34
C SER A 296 -14.42 14.70 -12.58
N VAL A 297 -15.14 15.11 -11.55
CA VAL A 297 -16.15 16.17 -11.63
C VAL A 297 -15.96 17.12 -10.46
N SER A 298 -15.88 18.43 -10.75
CA SER A 298 -15.74 19.49 -9.76
C SER A 298 -17.09 20.17 -9.51
N PHE A 299 -17.55 20.15 -8.28
CA PHE A 299 -18.76 20.82 -7.83
C PHE A 299 -18.39 22.08 -7.04
N GLN A 300 -18.74 23.27 -7.54
CA GLN A 300 -18.47 24.54 -6.87
C GLN A 300 -19.25 24.59 -5.54
N LEU A 301 -18.56 24.93 -4.43
CA LEU A 301 -19.22 25.16 -3.15
C LEU A 301 -19.92 26.52 -3.14
N LYS A 302 -21.19 26.55 -2.78
CA LYS A 302 -21.98 27.78 -2.67
C LYS A 302 -21.43 28.68 -1.57
N GLY A 303 -21.06 29.92 -1.93
CA GLY A 303 -20.54 30.91 -0.99
C GLY A 303 -19.07 30.75 -0.60
N HIS A 304 -18.36 29.82 -1.20
CA HIS A 304 -16.92 29.59 -1.00
C HIS A 304 -16.18 29.59 -2.34
N ASP A 305 -14.95 30.07 -2.34
CA ASP A 305 -14.03 29.92 -3.49
C ASP A 305 -13.29 28.57 -3.41
N ARG A 306 -14.10 27.48 -3.37
CA ARG A 306 -13.61 26.11 -3.27
C ARG A 306 -14.54 25.17 -4.03
N VAL A 307 -13.99 24.05 -4.48
CA VAL A 307 -14.73 22.99 -5.16
C VAL A 307 -14.69 21.69 -4.35
N ILE A 308 -15.69 20.84 -4.54
CA ILE A 308 -15.67 19.44 -4.16
C ILE A 308 -15.36 18.63 -5.42
N ASP A 309 -14.21 18.02 -5.47
CA ASP A 309 -13.84 17.11 -6.55
C ASP A 309 -14.31 15.69 -6.23
N VAL A 310 -14.96 15.04 -7.18
CA VAL A 310 -15.39 13.65 -7.06
C VAL A 310 -14.91 12.83 -8.26
N PHE A 311 -14.66 11.56 -8.02
CA PHE A 311 -14.49 10.58 -9.10
C PHE A 311 -15.73 9.68 -9.19
N THR A 312 -16.29 9.54 -10.37
CA THR A 312 -17.42 8.64 -10.62
C THR A 312 -17.19 7.71 -11.80
N THR A 313 -17.58 6.44 -11.66
CA THR A 313 -17.64 5.46 -12.75
C THR A 313 -18.95 5.53 -13.54
N ARG A 314 -19.85 6.43 -13.13
CA ARG A 314 -21.18 6.63 -13.72
C ARG A 314 -21.43 8.12 -14.03
N PRO A 315 -20.58 8.77 -14.87
CA PRO A 315 -20.83 10.16 -15.27
C PRO A 315 -22.17 10.33 -15.99
N ASP A 316 -22.67 9.30 -16.67
CA ASP A 316 -23.99 9.24 -17.28
C ASP A 316 -25.16 9.55 -16.32
N THR A 317 -24.93 9.40 -15.01
CA THR A 317 -25.99 9.62 -14.01
C THR A 317 -25.91 10.97 -13.31
N ILE A 318 -25.10 11.91 -13.79
CA ILE A 318 -24.84 13.18 -13.12
C ILE A 318 -26.12 14.00 -12.83
N PHE A 319 -27.13 13.96 -13.70
CA PHE A 319 -28.40 14.64 -13.49
C PHE A 319 -29.30 13.98 -12.42
N GLY A 320 -28.92 12.81 -11.94
CA GLY A 320 -29.58 12.14 -10.81
C GLY A 320 -28.96 12.44 -9.45
N VAL A 321 -27.93 13.30 -9.41
CA VAL A 321 -27.29 13.68 -8.15
C VAL A 321 -28.27 14.47 -7.29
N SER A 322 -28.48 14.03 -6.05
CA SER A 322 -29.39 14.71 -5.12
C SER A 322 -28.73 15.15 -3.81
N PHE A 323 -27.56 14.63 -3.50
CA PHE A 323 -26.71 15.09 -2.40
C PHE A 323 -25.25 14.75 -2.67
N MET A 324 -24.35 15.43 -1.94
CA MET A 324 -22.92 15.10 -1.89
C MET A 324 -22.61 14.49 -0.54
N THR A 325 -21.69 13.55 -0.48
CA THR A 325 -21.20 13.01 0.80
C THR A 325 -19.68 13.10 0.87
N LEU A 326 -19.18 13.70 1.93
CA LEU A 326 -17.75 13.74 2.26
C LEU A 326 -17.42 12.69 3.33
N ALA A 327 -16.19 12.21 3.29
CA ALA A 327 -15.64 11.47 4.42
C ALA A 327 -15.64 12.39 5.67
N PRO A 328 -15.93 11.86 6.88
CA PRO A 328 -15.95 12.68 8.10
C PRO A 328 -14.61 13.38 8.38
N GLU A 329 -13.50 12.80 7.94
CA GLU A 329 -12.14 13.32 8.07
C GLU A 329 -11.67 14.20 6.91
N HIS A 330 -12.55 14.51 5.95
CA HIS A 330 -12.20 15.34 4.79
C HIS A 330 -11.90 16.78 5.21
N GLU A 331 -10.85 17.39 4.64
CA GLU A 331 -10.37 18.73 5.02
C GLU A 331 -11.40 19.87 4.88
N LEU A 332 -12.36 19.71 3.96
CA LEU A 332 -13.42 20.70 3.76
C LEU A 332 -14.47 20.69 4.89
N VAL A 333 -14.59 19.63 5.67
CA VAL A 333 -15.67 19.48 6.67
C VAL A 333 -15.67 20.62 7.66
N ASP A 334 -14.53 20.95 8.25
CA ASP A 334 -14.43 22.06 9.21
C ASP A 334 -14.73 23.42 8.57
N LEU A 335 -14.33 23.60 7.29
CA LEU A 335 -14.48 24.86 6.56
C LEU A 335 -15.94 25.15 6.20
N ILE A 336 -16.69 24.12 5.77
CA ILE A 336 -18.03 24.29 5.20
C ILE A 336 -19.15 24.09 6.23
N THR A 337 -18.84 23.49 7.38
CA THR A 337 -19.85 23.23 8.43
C THR A 337 -20.37 24.55 8.99
N THR A 338 -21.69 24.75 8.87
CA THR A 338 -22.34 25.94 9.42
C THR A 338 -22.38 25.88 10.94
N GLU A 339 -22.49 27.04 11.60
CA GLU A 339 -22.54 27.12 13.04
C GLU A 339 -23.72 26.32 13.64
N ALA A 340 -24.85 26.27 12.93
CA ALA A 340 -26.04 25.52 13.37
C ALA A 340 -25.83 23.99 13.34
N GLN A 341 -24.90 23.49 12.55
CA GLN A 341 -24.64 22.04 12.39
C GLN A 341 -23.35 21.59 13.10
N ARG A 342 -22.59 22.54 13.64
CA ARG A 342 -21.24 22.30 14.13
C ARG A 342 -21.17 21.24 15.25
N GLU A 343 -22.08 21.27 16.19
CA GLU A 343 -22.13 20.32 17.32
C GLU A 343 -22.34 18.88 16.81
N ASP A 344 -23.34 18.67 15.95
CA ASP A 344 -23.70 17.35 15.42
C ASP A 344 -22.60 16.81 14.50
N VAL A 345 -22.01 17.67 13.65
CA VAL A 345 -20.93 17.28 12.74
C VAL A 345 -19.69 16.87 13.54
N MET A 346 -19.27 17.64 14.53
CA MET A 346 -18.09 17.33 15.34
C MET A 346 -18.28 16.05 16.15
N ALA A 347 -19.47 15.84 16.73
CA ALA A 347 -19.79 14.60 17.45
C ALA A 347 -19.71 13.36 16.51
N TYR A 348 -20.19 13.51 15.27
CA TYR A 348 -20.13 12.43 14.27
C TYR A 348 -18.70 12.14 13.84
N VAL A 349 -17.89 13.16 13.58
CA VAL A 349 -16.46 13.03 13.23
C VAL A 349 -15.71 12.29 14.33
N GLU A 350 -15.91 12.67 15.60
CA GLU A 350 -15.26 12.02 16.75
C GLU A 350 -15.69 10.55 16.91
N ALA A 351 -16.97 10.26 16.72
CA ALA A 351 -17.49 8.89 16.80
C ALA A 351 -16.91 8.01 15.68
N THR A 352 -16.83 8.55 14.47
CA THR A 352 -16.31 7.82 13.29
C THR A 352 -14.81 7.60 13.37
N ALA A 353 -14.04 8.54 13.92
CA ALA A 353 -12.59 8.41 14.10
C ALA A 353 -12.18 7.22 14.98
N LYS A 354 -13.10 6.70 15.81
CA LYS A 354 -12.89 5.52 16.65
C LYS A 354 -13.07 4.18 15.90
N ARG A 355 -13.58 4.22 14.65
CA ARG A 355 -13.85 3.05 13.81
C ARG A 355 -12.80 2.92 12.71
N SER A 356 -12.31 1.69 12.48
CA SER A 356 -11.41 1.42 11.37
C SER A 356 -12.12 1.51 10.01
N GLU A 357 -11.38 1.80 8.93
CA GLU A 357 -11.94 1.78 7.56
C GLU A 357 -12.58 0.43 7.23
N ARG A 358 -11.98 -0.68 7.70
CA ARG A 358 -12.51 -2.03 7.50
C ARG A 358 -13.87 -2.24 8.18
N GLU A 359 -14.03 -1.74 9.40
CA GLU A 359 -15.32 -1.79 10.13
C GLU A 359 -16.37 -0.94 9.42
N ARG A 360 -16.00 0.27 8.98
CA ARG A 360 -16.88 1.15 8.21
C ARG A 360 -17.34 0.50 6.91
N MET A 361 -16.43 -0.18 6.19
CA MET A 361 -16.77 -0.91 4.96
C MET A 361 -17.61 -2.17 5.20
N ALA A 362 -17.42 -2.85 6.33
CA ALA A 362 -18.16 -4.08 6.65
C ALA A 362 -19.58 -3.81 7.16
N ASP A 363 -19.83 -2.62 7.71
CA ASP A 363 -21.14 -2.23 8.26
C ASP A 363 -22.07 -1.70 7.15
N VAL A 364 -22.53 -2.60 6.31
CA VAL A 364 -23.44 -2.28 5.19
C VAL A 364 -24.88 -2.05 5.68
N LYS A 365 -25.18 -2.37 6.94
CA LYS A 365 -26.56 -2.35 7.49
C LYS A 365 -26.91 -1.09 8.26
N SER A 366 -25.92 -0.35 8.78
CA SER A 366 -26.18 0.89 9.47
C SER A 366 -26.08 2.09 8.51
N ILE A 367 -27.16 2.86 8.42
CA ILE A 367 -27.19 4.10 7.65
C ILE A 367 -26.94 5.23 8.62
N SER A 368 -25.84 5.96 8.44
CA SER A 368 -25.49 7.09 9.27
C SER A 368 -24.89 8.23 8.45
N GLY A 369 -25.15 9.45 8.87
CA GLY A 369 -24.62 10.66 8.27
C GLY A 369 -25.15 11.91 8.93
N VAL A 370 -24.49 13.05 8.70
CA VAL A 370 -24.90 14.35 9.25
C VAL A 370 -24.80 15.41 8.14
N PHE A 371 -25.83 16.27 8.07
CA PHE A 371 -25.84 17.41 7.16
C PHE A 371 -24.88 18.49 7.64
N THR A 372 -24.05 19.05 6.76
CA THR A 372 -23.07 20.08 7.11
C THR A 372 -23.64 21.50 7.16
N GLY A 373 -24.87 21.70 6.61
CA GLY A 373 -25.45 23.01 6.40
C GLY A 373 -25.00 23.70 5.10
N ALA A 374 -24.04 23.13 4.40
CA ALA A 374 -23.51 23.65 3.13
C ALA A 374 -24.16 23.02 1.91
N TYR A 375 -23.99 23.72 0.76
CA TYR A 375 -24.47 23.26 -0.54
C TYR A 375 -23.37 23.37 -1.59
N ALA A 376 -23.35 22.42 -2.51
CA ALA A 376 -22.60 22.49 -3.75
C ALA A 376 -23.53 22.85 -4.92
N LEU A 377 -22.97 23.33 -6.02
CA LEU A 377 -23.73 23.69 -7.23
C LEU A 377 -23.52 22.61 -8.29
N HIS A 378 -24.62 22.12 -8.86
CA HIS A 378 -24.58 21.16 -9.95
C HIS A 378 -23.91 21.80 -11.18
N PRO A 379 -22.88 21.16 -11.80
CA PRO A 379 -22.05 21.81 -12.82
C PRO A 379 -22.79 22.19 -14.10
N PHE A 380 -23.92 21.54 -14.42
CA PHE A 380 -24.71 21.84 -15.60
C PHE A 380 -25.94 22.69 -15.32
N THR A 381 -26.72 22.39 -14.26
CA THR A 381 -27.98 23.08 -13.96
C THR A 381 -27.82 24.26 -13.02
N GLY A 382 -26.76 24.30 -12.22
CA GLY A 382 -26.57 25.32 -11.17
C GLY A 382 -27.46 25.12 -9.94
N GLU A 383 -28.21 24.02 -9.85
CA GLU A 383 -29.03 23.69 -8.69
C GLU A 383 -28.19 23.41 -7.46
N GLU A 384 -28.77 23.71 -6.29
CA GLU A 384 -28.11 23.52 -5.00
C GLU A 384 -28.25 22.07 -4.54
N ILE A 385 -27.13 21.43 -4.26
CA ILE A 385 -27.00 20.04 -3.80
C ILE A 385 -26.51 20.05 -2.36
N PRO A 386 -27.25 19.51 -1.37
CA PRO A 386 -26.83 19.52 0.04
C PRO A 386 -25.60 18.64 0.24
N VAL A 387 -24.66 19.11 1.10
CA VAL A 387 -23.42 18.41 1.42
C VAL A 387 -23.54 17.75 2.80
N TRP A 388 -23.39 16.45 2.83
CA TRP A 388 -23.44 15.60 4.01
C TRP A 388 -22.05 15.04 4.33
N ILE A 389 -21.86 14.55 5.54
CA ILE A 389 -20.77 13.64 5.89
C ILE A 389 -21.35 12.25 6.17
N GLY A 390 -20.63 11.20 5.76
CA GLY A 390 -21.06 9.82 5.96
C GLY A 390 -19.88 8.87 6.13
N ASP A 391 -19.98 7.93 7.05
CA ASP A 391 -18.90 7.02 7.42
C ASP A 391 -18.60 5.95 6.36
N TYR A 392 -19.50 5.80 5.38
CA TYR A 392 -19.29 4.92 4.22
C TYR A 392 -18.37 5.51 3.16
N VAL A 393 -18.09 6.82 3.22
CA VAL A 393 -17.10 7.48 2.36
C VAL A 393 -15.76 7.51 3.09
N LEU A 394 -14.70 7.08 2.40
CA LEU A 394 -13.35 6.99 2.96
C LEU A 394 -12.47 8.08 2.37
N ALA A 395 -11.80 8.87 3.22
CA ALA A 395 -10.89 9.93 2.77
C ALA A 395 -9.71 9.41 1.95
N GLY A 396 -9.27 8.20 2.23
CA GLY A 396 -8.19 7.56 1.49
C GLY A 396 -8.61 6.89 0.19
N TYR A 397 -9.87 6.98 -0.25
CA TYR A 397 -10.34 6.41 -1.53
C TYR A 397 -10.88 7.50 -2.45
N GLY A 398 -10.28 7.64 -3.62
CA GLY A 398 -10.60 8.73 -4.55
C GLY A 398 -10.26 10.10 -3.95
N THR A 399 -11.22 11.00 -3.96
CA THR A 399 -11.08 12.36 -3.42
C THR A 399 -11.60 12.47 -1.97
N GLY A 400 -12.06 11.38 -1.37
CA GLY A 400 -12.77 11.44 -0.08
C GLY A 400 -14.17 12.07 -0.16
N ALA A 401 -14.69 12.22 -1.37
CA ALA A 401 -16.02 12.77 -1.66
C ALA A 401 -16.73 11.93 -2.73
N VAL A 402 -18.04 11.85 -2.65
CA VAL A 402 -18.87 11.18 -3.64
C VAL A 402 -20.07 12.06 -4.01
N MET A 403 -20.44 12.04 -5.28
CA MET A 403 -21.74 12.50 -5.72
C MET A 403 -22.74 11.36 -5.55
N ALA A 404 -23.79 11.55 -4.79
CA ALA A 404 -24.78 10.52 -4.51
C ALA A 404 -25.93 10.55 -5.53
N VAL A 405 -26.18 9.38 -6.12
CA VAL A 405 -27.20 9.17 -7.14
C VAL A 405 -28.18 8.09 -6.70
N PRO A 406 -29.17 8.43 -5.86
CA PRO A 406 -30.08 7.45 -5.26
C PRO A 406 -30.85 6.58 -6.25
N CYS A 407 -31.18 7.09 -7.42
CA CYS A 407 -31.87 6.30 -8.43
C CYS A 407 -30.99 5.21 -9.07
N GLY A 408 -29.65 5.33 -8.99
CA GLY A 408 -28.66 4.48 -9.66
C GLY A 408 -27.74 3.68 -8.74
N ASP A 409 -27.75 3.97 -7.44
CA ASP A 409 -26.94 3.30 -6.42
C ASP A 409 -27.80 2.96 -5.20
N GLN A 410 -27.77 1.69 -4.77
CA GLN A 410 -28.63 1.22 -3.69
C GLN A 410 -28.26 1.82 -2.32
N ARG A 411 -26.99 2.07 -2.06
CA ARG A 411 -26.54 2.70 -0.80
C ARG A 411 -27.02 4.15 -0.71
N ASP A 412 -26.89 4.88 -1.81
CA ASP A 412 -27.39 6.25 -1.91
C ASP A 412 -28.92 6.29 -1.81
N TYR A 413 -29.59 5.28 -2.39
CA TYR A 413 -31.05 5.12 -2.29
C TYR A 413 -31.50 4.95 -0.83
N ASP A 414 -30.87 4.03 -0.12
CA ASP A 414 -31.18 3.73 1.27
C ASP A 414 -30.90 4.95 2.17
N PHE A 415 -29.79 5.66 1.91
CA PHE A 415 -29.46 6.91 2.58
C PHE A 415 -30.51 7.99 2.32
N ALA A 416 -30.89 8.20 1.05
CA ALA A 416 -31.90 9.19 0.68
C ALA A 416 -33.26 8.89 1.31
N LYS A 417 -33.69 7.62 1.32
CA LYS A 417 -34.93 7.19 2.00
C LYS A 417 -34.86 7.44 3.52
N HIS A 418 -33.74 7.14 4.15
CA HIS A 418 -33.55 7.31 5.60
C HIS A 418 -33.64 8.78 6.01
N PHE A 419 -33.01 9.68 5.26
CA PHE A 419 -32.97 11.12 5.57
C PHE A 419 -34.02 11.95 4.84
N GLY A 420 -34.90 11.34 4.07
CA GLY A 420 -35.97 12.02 3.35
C GLY A 420 -35.49 12.94 2.23
N LEU A 421 -34.37 12.57 1.58
CA LEU A 421 -33.79 13.31 0.46
C LEU A 421 -34.49 12.96 -0.88
N PRO A 422 -34.45 13.85 -1.89
CA PRO A 422 -35.03 13.58 -3.21
C PRO A 422 -34.37 12.39 -3.90
N ILE A 423 -35.17 11.61 -4.67
CA ILE A 423 -34.71 10.52 -5.53
C ILE A 423 -35.19 10.76 -6.96
N PRO A 424 -34.52 11.64 -7.73
CA PRO A 424 -34.92 11.91 -9.10
C PRO A 424 -34.68 10.69 -10.00
N ASN A 425 -35.70 10.24 -10.70
CA ASN A 425 -35.57 9.14 -11.65
C ASN A 425 -35.09 9.65 -13.01
N ILE A 426 -33.89 9.22 -13.39
CA ILE A 426 -33.24 9.56 -14.65
C ILE A 426 -33.21 8.40 -15.65
N PHE A 427 -33.92 7.32 -15.39
CA PHE A 427 -33.96 6.15 -16.25
C PHE A 427 -35.31 6.02 -16.98
N LYS A 428 -35.27 5.85 -18.29
CA LYS A 428 -36.45 5.78 -19.14
C LYS A 428 -37.19 4.46 -18.92
N GLY A 429 -38.45 4.56 -18.47
CA GLY A 429 -39.33 3.39 -18.33
C GLY A 429 -38.97 2.44 -17.18
N VAL A 430 -38.15 2.89 -16.25
CA VAL A 430 -37.76 2.10 -15.07
C VAL A 430 -38.51 2.59 -13.83
N ASP A 431 -39.07 1.66 -13.07
CA ASP A 431 -39.65 1.93 -11.76
C ASP A 431 -38.57 1.80 -10.67
N ILE A 432 -38.34 2.89 -9.92
CA ILE A 432 -37.38 2.97 -8.81
C ILE A 432 -38.08 3.17 -7.45
N SER A 433 -39.38 2.81 -7.34
CA SER A 433 -40.13 3.04 -6.11
C SER A 433 -39.65 2.22 -4.92
N GLU A 434 -39.11 1.02 -5.15
CA GLU A 434 -38.68 0.07 -4.13
C GLU A 434 -37.15 -0.05 -4.00
N GLU A 435 -36.42 0.09 -5.10
CA GLU A 435 -34.95 -0.07 -5.15
C GLU A 435 -34.31 0.78 -6.25
N ALA A 436 -32.99 0.97 -6.15
CA ALA A 436 -32.19 1.66 -7.15
C ALA A 436 -31.97 0.80 -8.41
N PHE A 437 -31.84 1.45 -9.58
CA PHE A 437 -31.54 0.79 -10.85
C PHE A 437 -30.05 0.89 -11.22
N ALA A 438 -29.29 -0.17 -11.00
CA ALA A 438 -27.83 -0.20 -11.22
C ALA A 438 -27.41 -0.86 -12.55
N ASP A 439 -28.33 -1.35 -13.39
CA ASP A 439 -28.01 -2.09 -14.61
C ASP A 439 -27.54 -1.16 -15.73
N LYS A 440 -26.23 -1.20 -16.01
CA LYS A 440 -25.59 -0.42 -17.08
C LYS A 440 -26.00 -0.87 -18.49
N ALA A 441 -26.23 -2.16 -18.66
CA ALA A 441 -26.50 -2.73 -20.00
C ALA A 441 -27.84 -2.28 -20.58
N ASN A 442 -28.82 -2.08 -19.71
CA ASN A 442 -30.19 -1.69 -20.09
C ASN A 442 -30.50 -0.22 -19.75
N THR A 443 -29.48 0.59 -19.45
CA THR A 443 -29.67 2.01 -19.16
C THR A 443 -30.01 2.79 -20.44
N ILE A 444 -31.14 3.49 -20.41
CA ILE A 444 -31.48 4.60 -21.32
C ILE A 444 -31.81 5.80 -20.44
N ILE A 445 -31.18 6.91 -20.69
CA ILE A 445 -31.28 8.12 -19.86
C ILE A 445 -32.56 8.90 -20.20
N ALA A 446 -33.16 9.50 -19.19
CA ALA A 446 -34.31 10.41 -19.29
C ALA A 446 -34.14 11.55 -18.26
N ASN A 447 -34.92 12.62 -18.38
CA ASN A 447 -34.92 13.76 -17.43
C ASN A 447 -33.52 14.34 -17.17
N SER A 448 -32.64 14.36 -18.18
CA SER A 448 -31.22 14.60 -18.04
C SER A 448 -30.65 15.49 -19.15
N ASP A 449 -31.41 16.54 -19.54
CA ASP A 449 -31.04 17.57 -20.50
C ASP A 449 -30.48 16.97 -21.82
N PHE A 450 -29.22 17.31 -22.15
CA PHE A 450 -28.58 16.95 -23.43
C PHE A 450 -28.26 15.45 -23.60
N ILE A 451 -28.34 14.65 -22.54
CA ILE A 451 -28.10 13.20 -22.59
C ILE A 451 -29.40 12.35 -22.61
N ASN A 452 -30.56 12.99 -22.73
CA ASN A 452 -31.82 12.27 -22.87
C ASN A 452 -31.78 11.29 -24.04
N ASP A 453 -32.40 10.12 -23.87
CA ASP A 453 -32.51 9.04 -24.85
C ASP A 453 -31.17 8.37 -25.26
N LEU A 454 -30.07 8.70 -24.61
CA LEU A 454 -28.79 8.04 -24.82
C LEU A 454 -28.67 6.77 -23.97
N ASP A 455 -27.92 5.81 -24.50
CA ASP A 455 -27.48 4.65 -23.72
C ASP A 455 -26.31 5.03 -22.77
N TYR A 456 -25.94 4.11 -21.90
CA TYR A 456 -24.86 4.29 -20.92
C TYR A 456 -23.55 4.82 -21.55
N LYS A 457 -23.11 4.24 -22.68
CA LYS A 457 -21.81 4.60 -23.29
C LYS A 457 -21.86 5.98 -23.94
N ALA A 458 -22.91 6.24 -24.71
CA ALA A 458 -23.10 7.53 -25.37
C ALA A 458 -23.30 8.65 -24.36
N ALA A 459 -24.08 8.43 -23.30
CA ALA A 459 -24.28 9.39 -22.22
C ALA A 459 -22.97 9.68 -21.46
N THR A 460 -22.18 8.65 -21.13
CA THR A 460 -20.86 8.79 -20.48
C THR A 460 -19.92 9.67 -21.32
N SER A 461 -19.79 9.40 -22.62
CA SER A 461 -18.93 10.22 -23.50
C SER A 461 -19.42 11.67 -23.59
N ALA A 462 -20.73 11.88 -23.81
CA ALA A 462 -21.31 13.21 -23.92
C ALA A 462 -21.12 14.05 -22.64
N VAL A 463 -21.24 13.43 -21.45
CA VAL A 463 -21.01 14.13 -20.17
C VAL A 463 -19.55 14.48 -20.00
N ILE A 464 -18.62 13.57 -20.32
CA ILE A 464 -17.17 13.86 -20.24
C ILE A 464 -16.82 15.04 -21.16
N ASP A 465 -17.25 15.00 -22.43
CA ASP A 465 -17.00 16.08 -23.39
C ASP A 465 -17.55 17.43 -22.88
N ALA A 466 -18.75 17.41 -22.29
CA ALA A 466 -19.38 18.61 -21.74
C ALA A 466 -18.69 19.13 -20.47
N LEU A 467 -18.17 18.26 -19.61
CA LEU A 467 -17.38 18.64 -18.42
C LEU A 467 -16.07 19.28 -18.83
N GLU A 468 -15.37 18.69 -19.81
CA GLU A 468 -14.11 19.24 -20.34
C GLU A 468 -14.33 20.61 -20.99
N ALA A 469 -15.38 20.76 -21.80
CA ALA A 469 -15.72 22.04 -22.42
C ALA A 469 -16.04 23.15 -21.41
N LYS A 470 -16.56 22.80 -20.23
CA LYS A 470 -16.83 23.74 -19.12
C LYS A 470 -15.64 23.95 -18.17
N GLY A 471 -14.59 23.14 -18.26
CA GLY A 471 -13.52 23.13 -17.29
C GLY A 471 -13.98 22.66 -15.90
N ALA A 472 -15.06 21.83 -15.84
CA ALA A 472 -15.66 21.33 -14.62
C ALA A 472 -15.35 19.84 -14.37
N GLY A 473 -14.43 19.25 -15.14
CA GLY A 473 -14.00 17.87 -15.00
C GLY A 473 -13.42 17.30 -16.29
N ASN A 474 -13.01 16.05 -16.24
CA ASN A 474 -12.41 15.33 -17.38
C ASN A 474 -12.56 13.81 -17.24
N GLY A 475 -12.44 13.12 -18.37
CA GLY A 475 -12.33 11.67 -18.39
C GLY A 475 -11.07 11.21 -17.65
N THR A 476 -11.20 10.24 -16.74
CA THR A 476 -10.11 9.85 -15.85
C THR A 476 -10.10 8.35 -15.57
N ILE A 477 -8.91 7.77 -15.47
CA ILE A 477 -8.68 6.42 -14.97
C ILE A 477 -8.17 6.55 -13.54
N ASN A 478 -8.83 5.88 -12.62
CA ASN A 478 -8.44 5.82 -11.22
C ASN A 478 -8.10 4.39 -10.81
N TYR A 479 -7.25 4.25 -9.80
CA TYR A 479 -6.85 2.96 -9.23
C TYR A 479 -7.13 2.94 -7.73
N ARG A 480 -7.58 1.77 -7.23
CA ARG A 480 -7.70 1.56 -5.79
C ARG A 480 -6.34 1.44 -5.10
N LEU A 481 -5.35 0.95 -5.85
CA LEU A 481 -3.96 0.85 -5.39
C LEU A 481 -3.48 2.21 -4.90
N ARG A 482 -2.83 2.24 -3.75
CA ARG A 482 -2.23 3.44 -3.14
C ARG A 482 -0.73 3.28 -3.04
N ASP A 483 -0.04 4.39 -2.94
CA ASP A 483 1.39 4.40 -2.68
C ASP A 483 1.72 3.72 -1.35
N ALA A 484 2.81 2.99 -1.33
CA ALA A 484 3.18 2.19 -0.17
C ALA A 484 3.95 3.02 0.85
N VAL A 485 3.37 3.21 2.03
CA VAL A 485 4.08 3.74 3.20
C VAL A 485 4.96 2.64 3.76
N PHE A 486 6.27 2.79 3.67
CA PHE A 486 7.22 1.74 4.07
C PHE A 486 8.15 2.10 5.22
N SER A 487 8.19 3.35 5.67
CA SER A 487 8.92 3.71 6.87
C SER A 487 8.20 3.25 8.14
N ARG A 488 8.99 2.84 9.13
CA ARG A 488 8.54 2.46 10.46
C ARG A 488 9.48 3.07 11.50
N GLN A 489 8.95 3.47 12.64
CA GLN A 489 9.71 4.03 13.74
C GLN A 489 10.29 2.92 14.61
N ARG A 490 11.13 2.07 14.00
CA ARG A 490 11.75 0.89 14.62
C ARG A 490 13.26 1.01 14.63
N TYR A 491 13.90 0.37 15.59
CA TYR A 491 15.33 0.13 15.57
C TYR A 491 15.68 -1.08 14.70
N TRP A 492 14.94 -2.21 14.88
CA TRP A 492 15.25 -3.46 14.20
C TRP A 492 14.62 -3.52 12.80
N GLY A 493 15.28 -2.85 11.87
CA GLY A 493 14.91 -2.72 10.45
C GLY A 493 16.06 -2.15 9.64
N GLU A 494 15.98 -2.16 8.33
CA GLU A 494 16.96 -1.56 7.44
C GLU A 494 16.98 -0.04 7.61
N PRO A 495 18.13 0.57 7.94
CA PRO A 495 18.22 2.03 7.98
C PRO A 495 18.17 2.60 6.56
N PHE A 496 17.45 3.72 6.38
CA PHE A 496 17.41 4.43 5.10
C PHE A 496 18.80 5.01 4.79
N PRO A 497 19.32 4.84 3.56
CA PRO A 497 20.60 5.37 3.15
C PRO A 497 20.53 6.87 2.81
N VAL A 498 20.01 7.65 3.77
CA VAL A 498 19.70 9.08 3.61
C VAL A 498 20.21 9.84 4.81
N TYR A 499 20.83 10.99 4.56
CA TYR A 499 21.09 12.01 5.57
C TYR A 499 20.36 13.31 5.20
N TYR A 500 20.15 14.17 6.18
CA TYR A 500 19.47 15.45 5.96
C TYR A 500 20.47 16.60 6.00
N LYS A 501 20.43 17.43 4.94
CA LYS A 501 21.22 18.66 4.86
C LYS A 501 20.26 19.82 4.64
N ASN A 502 20.24 20.77 5.56
CA ASN A 502 19.30 21.92 5.52
C ASN A 502 17.81 21.48 5.41
N GLY A 503 17.44 20.39 6.07
CA GLY A 503 16.07 19.86 6.04
C GLY A 503 15.70 19.02 4.81
N LEU A 504 16.57 18.91 3.81
CA LEU A 504 16.36 18.11 2.60
C LEU A 504 17.09 16.77 2.67
N PRO A 505 16.44 15.67 2.22
CA PRO A 505 17.08 14.37 2.17
C PRO A 505 18.14 14.31 1.08
N GLN A 506 19.26 13.73 1.41
CA GLN A 506 20.39 13.47 0.52
C GLN A 506 20.75 12.00 0.58
N LEU A 507 21.04 11.37 -0.56
CA LEU A 507 21.49 9.98 -0.57
C LEU A 507 22.93 9.84 -0.06
N ILE A 508 23.15 8.74 0.63
CA ILE A 508 24.49 8.22 0.86
C ILE A 508 24.91 7.50 -0.44
N ASP A 509 26.13 7.78 -0.92
CA ASP A 509 26.65 7.14 -2.13
C ASP A 509 26.64 5.61 -1.98
N ALA A 510 26.20 4.92 -3.02
CA ALA A 510 26.11 3.46 -3.04
C ALA A 510 27.45 2.74 -2.76
N ALA A 511 28.58 3.40 -2.97
CA ALA A 511 29.92 2.89 -2.63
C ALA A 511 30.13 2.71 -1.11
N HIS A 512 29.35 3.44 -0.29
CA HIS A 512 29.43 3.38 1.18
C HIS A 512 28.34 2.50 1.82
N LEU A 513 27.56 1.77 1.01
CA LEU A 513 26.60 0.78 1.52
C LEU A 513 27.30 -0.52 1.93
N PRO A 514 26.84 -1.23 2.96
CA PRO A 514 25.63 -0.96 3.74
C PRO A 514 25.82 0.10 4.82
N LEU A 515 24.83 1.01 4.94
CA LEU A 515 24.66 1.78 6.15
C LEU A 515 24.22 0.82 7.28
N ARG A 516 25.04 0.66 8.31
CA ARG A 516 24.82 -0.31 9.39
C ARG A 516 24.06 0.33 10.55
N LEU A 517 23.20 -0.47 11.21
CA LEU A 517 22.56 -0.04 12.45
C LEU A 517 23.60 0.22 13.55
N PRO A 518 23.54 1.37 14.25
CA PRO A 518 24.36 1.65 15.41
C PRO A 518 23.88 0.86 16.62
N GLU A 519 24.72 0.70 17.62
CA GLU A 519 24.29 0.21 18.93
C GLU A 519 23.46 1.29 19.64
N VAL A 520 22.33 0.91 20.23
CA VAL A 520 21.44 1.81 20.97
C VAL A 520 21.12 1.24 22.35
N GLU A 521 20.96 2.12 23.33
CA GLU A 521 20.59 1.69 24.69
C GLU A 521 19.10 1.39 24.84
N LYS A 522 18.25 2.01 24.01
CA LYS A 522 16.79 1.89 24.07
C LYS A 522 16.22 1.66 22.67
N TYR A 523 15.31 0.71 22.54
CA TYR A 523 14.72 0.30 21.26
C TYR A 523 13.34 0.92 20.98
N LEU A 524 12.63 1.40 22.03
CA LEU A 524 11.32 2.03 21.83
C LEU A 524 11.45 3.46 21.32
N PRO A 525 10.62 3.91 20.39
CA PRO A 525 10.49 5.32 20.04
C PRO A 525 9.96 6.13 21.22
N THR A 526 9.91 7.46 21.06
CA THR A 526 9.24 8.34 22.03
C THR A 526 7.71 8.19 21.93
N GLU A 527 6.99 8.68 22.92
CA GLU A 527 5.50 8.76 22.87
C GLU A 527 5.03 9.61 21.68
N ASP A 528 5.82 10.61 21.28
CA ASP A 528 5.55 11.46 20.13
C ASP A 528 5.85 10.79 18.77
N GLY A 529 6.52 9.64 18.79
CA GLY A 529 6.82 8.84 17.60
C GLY A 529 8.18 9.11 16.98
N ASP A 530 9.12 9.78 17.68
CA ASP A 530 10.50 9.91 17.21
C ASP A 530 11.18 8.54 17.20
N PRO A 531 11.84 8.17 16.09
CA PRO A 531 12.46 6.86 15.96
C PRO A 531 13.61 6.67 16.97
N PRO A 532 13.89 5.42 17.39
CA PRO A 532 15.00 5.12 18.31
C PRO A 532 16.36 5.62 17.82
N LEU A 533 16.60 5.60 16.53
CA LEU A 533 17.84 6.09 15.91
C LEU A 533 18.05 7.60 16.10
N GLY A 534 16.99 8.39 16.20
CA GLY A 534 17.06 9.84 16.47
C GLY A 534 17.59 10.20 17.85
N ARG A 535 17.72 9.20 18.76
CA ARG A 535 18.24 9.39 20.13
C ARG A 535 19.63 8.84 20.35
N THR A 536 20.24 8.27 19.32
CA THR A 536 21.62 7.81 19.40
C THR A 536 22.59 8.97 19.28
N THR A 537 23.71 8.88 19.98
CA THR A 537 24.77 9.89 19.95
C THR A 537 25.72 9.74 18.76
N VAL A 538 25.60 8.66 18.00
CA VAL A 538 26.45 8.29 16.86
C VAL A 538 25.54 7.94 15.68
N TRP A 539 24.94 8.96 15.06
CA TRP A 539 24.03 8.77 13.91
C TRP A 539 23.99 10.02 13.00
N ALA A 540 25.14 10.64 12.79
CA ALA A 540 25.30 11.70 11.80
C ALA A 540 26.18 11.20 10.65
N TRP A 541 25.96 11.72 9.45
CA TRP A 541 26.78 11.39 8.29
C TRP A 541 27.84 12.48 8.08
N ASP A 542 29.12 12.15 8.27
CA ASP A 542 30.21 13.03 7.90
C ASP A 542 30.48 12.92 6.40
N THR A 543 30.14 13.98 5.66
CA THR A 543 30.30 14.02 4.19
C THR A 543 31.76 14.11 3.73
N ASN A 544 32.70 14.42 4.61
CA ASN A 544 34.12 14.46 4.29
C ASN A 544 34.78 13.10 4.49
N ALA A 545 34.47 12.45 5.62
CA ALA A 545 34.96 11.12 5.94
C ALA A 545 34.15 9.99 5.25
N ASN A 546 32.92 10.28 4.82
CA ASN A 546 31.95 9.32 4.28
C ASN A 546 31.67 8.17 5.25
N GLU A 547 31.43 8.51 6.49
CA GLU A 547 31.12 7.53 7.54
C GLU A 547 30.13 8.10 8.56
N VAL A 548 29.56 7.20 9.37
CA VAL A 548 28.67 7.57 10.48
C VAL A 548 29.54 8.00 11.67
N VAL A 549 29.21 9.16 12.27
CA VAL A 549 29.87 9.75 13.42
C VAL A 549 28.90 10.08 14.54
#